data_788278e2f75875c97e848a03065a5d96
#
_entry.id   788278e2f75875c97e848a03065a5d96
#
_cell.length_a   1.000
_cell.length_b   1.000
_cell.length_c   1.000
_cell.angle_alpha   90.00
_cell.angle_beta   90.00
_cell.angle_gamma   90.00
#
_symmetry.space_group_name_H-M   'P 1'
#
loop_
_entity.id
_entity.type
_entity.pdbx_description
1 polymer ?
#
loop_
_entity_poly.entity_id
_entity_poly.type
_entity_poly.pdbx_seq_one_letter_code
_entity_poly.pdbx_strand_id
1 'polypeptide(L)'
;MAERYLVVVTSDRYGNENWGLELEQEMIAGVDDLPVDLVSRASVSEDELIEAAADADALLVSTREAITRRVLEHLPRTKVISRYGVGLDNVDLDAAAEQGIVVTHYPGYCTAEVADHALAMILALNRRIVEQDRSLRAGAWLEHGPATRTILRGPIEPLASQTLGIVGFGRIGTSVAARATPFGMTIVAADPHLPPEAIAARGVEPVSLGELLERADIVTLHCPLTPDTHHIVNARSIAAVTSVTPLAVR
;
A
#
# COMPACT_ATOMS: atom_id res chain seq x y z
N MET A 1 26.46 26.95 23.45
CA MET A 1 26.20 25.61 22.91
C MET A 1 25.31 25.83 21.70
N ALA A 2 25.59 25.20 20.57
CA ALA A 2 24.70 25.28 19.43
C ALA A 2 23.30 24.72 19.85
N GLU A 3 22.23 25.38 19.43
CA GLU A 3 20.86 24.91 19.65
C GLU A 3 20.71 23.56 18.95
N ARG A 4 20.21 22.55 19.66
CA ARG A 4 19.99 21.19 19.09
C ARG A 4 18.57 21.07 18.61
N TYR A 5 18.38 20.42 17.48
CA TYR A 5 17.05 20.13 16.94
C TYR A 5 16.49 18.87 17.58
N LEU A 6 15.26 18.92 18.02
CA LEU A 6 14.56 17.77 18.60
C LEU A 6 13.76 17.06 17.51
N VAL A 7 14.13 15.83 17.22
CA VAL A 7 13.37 14.92 16.33
C VAL A 7 12.66 13.86 17.17
N VAL A 8 11.35 13.81 17.06
CA VAL A 8 10.51 12.89 17.82
C VAL A 8 9.96 11.80 16.92
N VAL A 9 10.21 10.54 17.26
CA VAL A 9 9.57 9.38 16.66
C VAL A 9 8.31 9.08 17.46
N THR A 10 7.14 9.25 16.86
CA THR A 10 5.85 9.10 17.56
C THR A 10 5.25 7.70 17.39
N SER A 11 5.85 6.89 16.54
CA SER A 11 5.37 5.54 16.26
C SER A 11 5.55 4.59 17.47
N ASP A 12 4.52 3.80 17.75
CA ASP A 12 4.58 2.70 18.71
C ASP A 12 5.36 1.47 18.16
N ARG A 13 5.69 1.48 16.87
CA ARG A 13 6.42 0.38 16.19
C ARG A 13 7.93 0.57 16.18
N TYR A 14 8.42 1.80 16.22
CA TYR A 14 9.83 2.14 16.14
C TYR A 14 10.30 2.80 17.43
N GLY A 15 11.57 2.64 17.76
CA GLY A 15 12.15 3.19 19.00
C GLY A 15 11.75 2.43 20.26
N ASN A 16 11.41 1.14 20.14
CA ASN A 16 11.07 0.24 21.23
C ASN A 16 12.06 -0.93 21.34
N GLU A 17 11.83 -1.87 22.26
CA GLU A 17 12.71 -3.01 22.51
C GLU A 17 12.91 -3.95 21.30
N ASN A 18 11.96 -3.98 20.37
CA ASN A 18 12.00 -4.86 19.19
C ASN A 18 12.56 -4.15 17.94
N TRP A 19 12.37 -2.84 17.86
CA TRP A 19 12.78 -2.01 16.73
C TRP A 19 13.37 -0.71 17.27
N GLY A 20 14.70 -0.69 17.41
CA GLY A 20 15.45 0.50 17.86
C GLY A 20 15.46 1.63 16.81
N LEU A 21 16.25 2.64 17.06
CA LEU A 21 16.47 3.79 16.18
C LEU A 21 17.91 3.87 15.68
N GLU A 22 18.60 2.73 15.63
CA GLU A 22 20.01 2.68 15.27
C GLU A 22 20.27 3.18 13.85
N LEU A 23 19.38 2.84 12.92
CA LEU A 23 19.46 3.27 11.52
C LEU A 23 19.31 4.79 11.39
N GLU A 24 18.29 5.34 12.04
CA GLU A 24 18.03 6.79 12.04
C GLU A 24 19.18 7.55 12.71
N GLN A 25 19.73 7.03 13.79
CA GLN A 25 20.88 7.60 14.48
C GLN A 25 22.13 7.58 13.59
N GLU A 26 22.39 6.47 12.90
CA GLU A 26 23.50 6.35 11.95
C GLU A 26 23.35 7.34 10.77
N MET A 27 22.14 7.45 10.21
CA MET A 27 21.87 8.38 9.12
C MET A 27 22.03 9.84 9.55
N ILE A 28 21.55 10.22 10.74
CA ILE A 28 21.70 11.57 11.28
C ILE A 28 23.18 11.87 11.56
N ALA A 29 23.91 10.91 12.15
CA ALA A 29 25.35 11.07 12.42
C ALA A 29 26.19 11.21 11.14
N GLY A 30 25.68 10.74 10.00
CA GLY A 30 26.31 10.90 8.68
C GLY A 30 26.12 12.28 8.05
N VAL A 31 25.34 13.17 8.67
CA VAL A 31 25.14 14.56 8.20
C VAL A 31 25.99 15.49 9.02
N ASP A 32 26.99 16.11 8.37
CA ASP A 32 27.92 17.03 9.01
C ASP A 32 27.17 18.24 9.62
N ASP A 33 27.60 18.64 10.82
CA ASP A 33 27.12 19.83 11.54
C ASP A 33 25.61 19.88 11.84
N LEU A 34 24.90 18.74 11.86
CA LEU A 34 23.50 18.68 12.23
C LEU A 34 23.32 18.23 13.70
N PRO A 35 23.18 19.17 14.65
CA PRO A 35 23.01 18.83 16.06
C PRO A 35 21.58 18.37 16.34
N VAL A 36 21.33 17.07 16.29
CA VAL A 36 20.00 16.46 16.51
C VAL A 36 19.98 15.65 17.78
N ASP A 37 18.89 15.78 18.53
CA ASP A 37 18.46 14.84 19.56
C ASP A 37 17.29 14.03 19.03
N LEU A 38 17.50 12.73 18.82
CA LEU A 38 16.49 11.80 18.35
C LEU A 38 15.91 11.03 19.54
N VAL A 39 14.60 11.13 19.75
CA VAL A 39 13.91 10.49 20.87
C VAL A 39 12.65 9.77 20.39
N SER A 40 12.29 8.66 21.06
CA SER A 40 11.02 7.97 20.84
C SER A 40 10.02 8.39 21.92
N ARG A 41 8.84 8.85 21.48
CA ARG A 41 7.70 9.20 22.32
C ARG A 41 6.43 8.65 21.68
N ALA A 42 6.24 7.33 21.79
CA ALA A 42 5.10 6.64 21.19
C ALA A 42 3.76 7.27 21.64
N SER A 43 2.87 7.47 20.69
CA SER A 43 1.53 8.04 20.91
C SER A 43 0.49 7.29 20.09
N VAL A 44 -0.68 7.07 20.66
CA VAL A 44 -1.80 6.33 20.03
C VAL A 44 -3.05 7.19 19.84
N SER A 45 -3.12 8.33 20.49
CA SER A 45 -4.21 9.31 20.36
C SER A 45 -3.70 10.69 19.96
N GLU A 46 -4.60 11.56 19.48
CA GLU A 46 -4.23 12.95 19.16
C GLU A 46 -3.70 13.72 20.36
N ASP A 47 -4.31 13.52 21.56
CA ASP A 47 -3.89 14.23 22.76
C ASP A 47 -2.49 13.81 23.20
N GLU A 48 -2.18 12.50 23.18
CA GLU A 48 -0.84 11.98 23.44
C GLU A 48 0.17 12.48 22.40
N LEU A 49 -0.23 12.55 21.13
CA LEU A 49 0.62 13.03 20.06
C LEU A 49 0.96 14.52 20.24
N ILE A 50 -0.03 15.34 20.61
CA ILE A 50 0.18 16.76 20.91
C ILE A 50 1.16 16.93 22.08
N GLU A 51 1.00 16.16 23.14
CA GLU A 51 1.88 16.20 24.31
C GLU A 51 3.31 15.72 23.94
N ALA A 52 3.39 14.59 23.23
CA ALA A 52 4.67 13.99 22.84
C ALA A 52 5.51 14.87 21.89
N ALA A 53 4.85 15.67 21.07
CA ALA A 53 5.48 16.41 19.96
C ALA A 53 5.50 17.94 20.18
N ALA A 54 4.99 18.45 21.31
CA ALA A 54 4.81 19.88 21.55
C ALA A 54 6.09 20.73 21.39
N ASP A 55 7.24 20.15 21.70
CA ASP A 55 8.56 20.79 21.63
C ASP A 55 9.43 20.33 20.43
N ALA A 56 8.86 19.46 19.56
CA ALA A 56 9.58 18.86 18.45
C ALA A 56 9.82 19.83 17.29
N ASP A 57 11.02 19.82 16.73
CA ASP A 57 11.38 20.53 15.50
C ASP A 57 11.05 19.69 14.25
N ALA A 58 11.08 18.35 14.37
CA ALA A 58 10.66 17.42 13.33
C ALA A 58 10.02 16.16 13.92
N LEU A 59 9.14 15.53 13.13
CA LEU A 59 8.50 14.28 13.49
C LEU A 59 8.83 13.16 12.50
N LEU A 60 9.05 11.95 13.04
CA LEU A 60 9.04 10.71 12.28
C LEU A 60 7.77 9.95 12.66
N VAL A 61 6.84 9.81 11.70
CA VAL A 61 5.51 9.25 11.93
C VAL A 61 5.26 7.99 11.11
N SER A 62 4.41 7.08 11.58
CA SER A 62 4.03 5.87 10.86
C SER A 62 2.67 6.01 10.18
N THR A 63 1.98 4.89 10.00
CA THR A 63 0.64 4.84 9.40
C THR A 63 -0.49 5.00 10.41
N ARG A 64 -0.19 5.00 11.70
CA ARG A 64 -1.19 4.90 12.76
C ARG A 64 -1.58 6.23 13.34
N GLU A 65 -0.62 7.14 13.40
CA GLU A 65 -0.82 8.47 13.95
C GLU A 65 -1.68 9.31 13.01
N ALA A 66 -2.75 9.89 13.52
CA ALA A 66 -3.57 10.84 12.79
C ALA A 66 -2.99 12.24 12.95
N ILE A 67 -2.30 12.73 11.93
CA ILE A 67 -1.73 14.09 11.90
C ILE A 67 -2.80 15.05 11.35
N THR A 68 -3.78 15.32 12.18
CA THR A 68 -4.91 16.17 11.84
C THR A 68 -4.55 17.65 11.94
N ARG A 69 -5.42 18.53 11.42
CA ARG A 69 -5.33 19.99 11.61
C ARG A 69 -5.16 20.35 13.08
N ARG A 70 -5.94 19.73 13.95
CA ARG A 70 -5.87 19.96 15.40
C ARG A 70 -4.48 19.66 15.96
N VAL A 71 -3.89 18.53 15.56
CA VAL A 71 -2.52 18.16 15.96
C VAL A 71 -1.54 19.23 15.49
N LEU A 72 -1.57 19.55 14.20
CA LEU A 72 -0.64 20.51 13.58
C LEU A 72 -0.70 21.90 14.24
N GLU A 73 -1.88 22.38 14.60
CA GLU A 73 -2.08 23.66 15.30
C GLU A 73 -1.41 23.73 16.68
N HIS A 74 -1.09 22.56 17.27
CA HIS A 74 -0.40 22.46 18.56
C HIS A 74 1.10 22.16 18.44
N LEU A 75 1.66 22.21 17.24
CA LEU A 75 3.08 21.93 16.95
C LEU A 75 3.82 23.17 16.44
N PRO A 76 4.00 24.22 17.26
CA PRO A 76 4.49 25.52 16.80
C PRO A 76 5.94 25.52 16.34
N ARG A 77 6.76 24.54 16.75
CA ARG A 77 8.17 24.41 16.38
C ARG A 77 8.40 23.52 15.19
N THR A 78 7.50 22.58 14.93
CA THR A 78 7.67 21.56 13.89
C THR A 78 7.78 22.19 12.50
N LYS A 79 8.82 21.83 11.77
CA LYS A 79 9.08 22.26 10.40
C LYS A 79 9.01 21.13 9.39
N VAL A 80 9.24 19.90 9.83
CA VAL A 80 9.29 18.72 8.96
C VAL A 80 8.55 17.56 9.63
N ILE A 81 7.73 16.88 8.84
CA ILE A 81 7.12 15.59 9.18
C ILE A 81 7.56 14.58 8.14
N SER A 82 8.30 13.57 8.56
CA SER A 82 8.72 12.48 7.68
C SER A 82 7.94 11.21 8.00
N ARG A 83 7.26 10.67 6.99
CA ARG A 83 6.40 9.53 7.16
C ARG A 83 7.09 8.24 6.69
N TYR A 84 7.20 7.24 7.56
CA TYR A 84 7.66 5.89 7.20
C TYR A 84 6.67 5.20 6.28
N GLY A 85 6.90 5.27 4.97
CA GLY A 85 6.12 4.58 3.93
C GLY A 85 5.62 5.49 2.82
N VAL A 86 4.63 5.03 2.06
CA VAL A 86 4.19 5.63 0.78
C VAL A 86 2.98 6.55 0.94
N GLY A 87 1.93 6.11 1.62
CA GLY A 87 0.68 6.86 1.75
C GLY A 87 0.81 8.07 2.65
N LEU A 88 -0.03 9.07 2.46
CA LEU A 88 -0.11 10.29 3.27
C LEU A 88 -1.54 10.55 3.77
N ASP A 89 -2.40 9.56 3.69
CA ASP A 89 -3.82 9.62 4.04
C ASP A 89 -4.08 9.88 5.55
N ASN A 90 -3.08 9.68 6.38
CA ASN A 90 -3.12 10.00 7.80
C ASN A 90 -2.57 11.40 8.15
N VAL A 91 -2.22 12.23 7.16
CA VAL A 91 -1.70 13.60 7.36
C VAL A 91 -2.58 14.61 6.65
N ASP A 92 -3.06 15.62 7.37
CA ASP A 92 -3.73 16.79 6.78
C ASP A 92 -2.70 17.68 6.07
N LEU A 93 -2.51 17.42 4.76
CA LEU A 93 -1.51 18.11 3.95
C LEU A 93 -1.84 19.59 3.75
N ASP A 94 -3.11 19.95 3.69
CA ASP A 94 -3.54 21.34 3.54
C ASP A 94 -3.20 22.13 4.81
N ALA A 95 -3.52 21.59 5.99
CA ALA A 95 -3.16 22.21 7.27
C ALA A 95 -1.64 22.29 7.46
N ALA A 96 -0.87 21.27 7.04
CA ALA A 96 0.58 21.31 7.09
C ALA A 96 1.15 22.43 6.20
N ALA A 97 0.62 22.56 4.97
CA ALA A 97 1.05 23.61 4.04
C ALA A 97 0.73 25.02 4.57
N GLU A 98 -0.45 25.23 5.15
CA GLU A 98 -0.88 26.51 5.77
C GLU A 98 0.07 26.94 6.90
N GLN A 99 0.68 25.97 7.62
CA GLN A 99 1.62 26.23 8.70
C GLN A 99 3.08 26.22 8.26
N GLY A 100 3.34 26.00 6.96
CA GLY A 100 4.70 25.93 6.41
C GLY A 100 5.47 24.69 6.86
N ILE A 101 4.78 23.61 7.20
CA ILE A 101 5.38 22.32 7.59
C ILE A 101 5.60 21.49 6.32
N VAL A 102 6.83 21.05 6.10
CA VAL A 102 7.17 20.16 4.98
C VAL A 102 6.84 18.72 5.36
N VAL A 103 6.04 18.05 4.53
CA VAL A 103 5.73 16.63 4.69
C VAL A 103 6.51 15.81 3.67
N THR A 104 7.28 14.84 4.14
CA THR A 104 8.05 13.93 3.30
C THR A 104 7.62 12.49 3.48
N HIS A 105 7.83 11.68 2.44
CA HIS A 105 7.53 10.26 2.46
C HIS A 105 8.49 9.49 1.55
N TYR A 106 8.46 8.15 1.59
CA TYR A 106 9.29 7.34 0.70
C TYR A 106 8.44 6.62 -0.37
N PRO A 107 8.28 7.20 -1.57
CA PRO A 107 7.39 6.66 -2.61
C PRO A 107 7.82 5.31 -3.19
N GLY A 108 9.09 4.92 -3.00
CA GLY A 108 9.65 3.64 -3.48
C GLY A 108 9.48 2.48 -2.51
N TYR A 109 9.05 2.75 -1.27
CA TYR A 109 8.91 1.74 -0.23
C TYR A 109 7.94 0.63 -0.64
N CYS A 110 8.34 -0.63 -0.42
CA CYS A 110 7.52 -1.84 -0.61
C CYS A 110 6.92 -2.03 -2.02
N THR A 111 7.42 -1.36 -3.06
CA THR A 111 6.87 -1.52 -4.43
C THR A 111 6.97 -2.97 -4.92
N ALA A 112 8.12 -3.62 -4.69
CA ALA A 112 8.34 -5.01 -5.10
C ALA A 112 7.50 -5.96 -4.24
N GLU A 113 7.53 -5.78 -2.93
CA GLU A 113 6.84 -6.63 -1.95
C GLU A 113 5.31 -6.62 -2.16
N VAL A 114 4.73 -5.44 -2.41
CA VAL A 114 3.29 -5.33 -2.70
C VAL A 114 2.95 -5.99 -4.03
N ALA A 115 3.79 -5.84 -5.05
CA ALA A 115 3.58 -6.50 -6.34
C ALA A 115 3.71 -8.01 -6.23
N ASP A 116 4.69 -8.53 -5.47
CA ASP A 116 4.86 -9.95 -5.20
C ASP A 116 3.66 -10.51 -4.43
N HIS A 117 3.18 -9.78 -3.42
CA HIS A 117 2.00 -10.17 -2.65
C HIS A 117 0.74 -10.19 -3.51
N ALA A 118 0.54 -9.21 -4.40
CA ALA A 118 -0.58 -9.18 -5.32
C ALA A 118 -0.60 -10.42 -6.22
N LEU A 119 0.56 -10.79 -6.79
CA LEU A 119 0.69 -12.03 -7.57
C LEU A 119 0.43 -13.29 -6.73
N ALA A 120 0.97 -13.34 -5.51
CA ALA A 120 0.73 -14.47 -4.61
C ALA A 120 -0.77 -14.67 -4.35
N MET A 121 -1.51 -13.57 -4.13
CA MET A 121 -2.96 -13.62 -3.95
C MET A 121 -3.70 -14.06 -5.22
N ILE A 122 -3.33 -13.51 -6.39
CA ILE A 122 -3.88 -13.91 -7.69
C ILE A 122 -3.71 -15.41 -7.91
N LEU A 123 -2.50 -15.93 -7.71
CA LEU A 123 -2.18 -17.34 -7.85
C LEU A 123 -2.94 -18.21 -6.83
N ALA A 124 -2.99 -17.78 -5.57
CA ALA A 124 -3.70 -18.51 -4.51
C ALA A 124 -5.19 -18.64 -4.80
N LEU A 125 -5.83 -17.58 -5.29
CA LEU A 125 -7.24 -17.57 -5.65
C LEU A 125 -7.50 -18.40 -6.91
N ASN A 126 -6.78 -18.14 -8.00
CA ASN A 126 -6.95 -18.85 -9.26
C ASN A 126 -6.73 -20.36 -9.09
N ARG A 127 -5.72 -20.75 -8.31
CA ARG A 127 -5.39 -22.17 -8.05
C ARG A 127 -6.14 -22.77 -6.86
N ARG A 128 -6.98 -21.97 -6.15
CA ARG A 128 -7.77 -22.38 -4.97
C ARG A 128 -6.91 -23.00 -3.86
N ILE A 129 -5.70 -22.44 -3.66
CA ILE A 129 -4.69 -23.02 -2.76
C ILE A 129 -5.22 -23.11 -1.32
N VAL A 130 -5.88 -22.05 -0.82
CA VAL A 130 -6.40 -21.98 0.55
C VAL A 130 -7.50 -23.02 0.79
N GLU A 131 -8.38 -23.22 -0.19
CA GLU A 131 -9.44 -24.23 -0.08
C GLU A 131 -8.86 -25.65 -0.08
N GLN A 132 -7.86 -25.88 -0.94
CA GLN A 132 -7.19 -27.18 -1.01
C GLN A 132 -6.42 -27.47 0.29
N ASP A 133 -5.66 -26.51 0.84
CA ASP A 133 -4.96 -26.67 2.11
C ASP A 133 -5.92 -26.97 3.25
N ARG A 134 -7.00 -26.21 3.39
CA ARG A 134 -8.02 -26.44 4.43
C ARG A 134 -8.64 -27.83 4.32
N SER A 135 -9.02 -28.25 3.12
CA SER A 135 -9.64 -29.54 2.88
C SER A 135 -8.69 -30.72 3.20
N LEU A 136 -7.43 -30.60 2.78
CA LEU A 136 -6.43 -31.61 3.05
C LEU A 136 -6.15 -31.76 4.55
N ARG A 137 -6.02 -30.63 5.26
CA ARG A 137 -5.84 -30.61 6.72
C ARG A 137 -7.06 -31.19 7.48
N ALA A 138 -8.26 -31.02 6.93
CA ALA A 138 -9.47 -31.62 7.47
C ALA A 138 -9.60 -33.13 7.18
N GLY A 139 -8.63 -33.76 6.51
CA GLY A 139 -8.60 -35.19 6.27
C GLY A 139 -9.27 -35.66 4.99
N ALA A 140 -9.67 -34.74 4.08
CA ALA A 140 -10.38 -35.09 2.86
C ALA A 140 -9.64 -36.12 1.98
N TRP A 141 -8.32 -36.15 2.02
CA TRP A 141 -7.55 -37.15 1.28
C TRP A 141 -7.71 -38.55 1.87
N LEU A 142 -7.79 -38.66 3.21
CA LEU A 142 -8.00 -39.94 3.90
C LEU A 142 -9.42 -40.45 3.65
N GLU A 143 -10.42 -39.55 3.56
CA GLU A 143 -11.80 -39.88 3.38
C GLU A 143 -12.14 -40.24 1.92
N HIS A 144 -11.64 -39.43 0.97
CA HIS A 144 -12.02 -39.50 -0.44
C HIS A 144 -10.88 -39.93 -1.38
N GLY A 145 -9.66 -40.04 -0.91
CA GLY A 145 -8.47 -40.38 -1.71
C GLY A 145 -8.31 -39.49 -2.94
N PRO A 146 -8.02 -40.06 -4.12
CA PRO A 146 -7.90 -39.33 -5.37
C PRO A 146 -9.12 -38.53 -5.80
N ALA A 147 -10.34 -38.93 -5.35
CA ALA A 147 -11.59 -38.20 -5.64
C ALA A 147 -11.61 -36.81 -5.01
N THR A 148 -10.82 -36.53 -3.96
CA THR A 148 -10.62 -35.21 -3.38
C THR A 148 -10.27 -34.17 -4.44
N ARG A 149 -9.47 -34.54 -5.45
CA ARG A 149 -9.11 -33.68 -6.58
C ARG A 149 -10.32 -33.19 -7.36
N THR A 150 -11.34 -34.01 -7.51
CA THR A 150 -12.57 -33.67 -8.23
C THR A 150 -13.51 -32.84 -7.38
N ILE A 151 -13.60 -33.14 -6.08
CA ILE A 151 -14.44 -32.41 -5.13
C ILE A 151 -13.94 -30.98 -4.95
N LEU A 152 -12.60 -30.79 -4.89
CA LEU A 152 -11.98 -29.48 -4.73
C LEU A 152 -11.85 -28.68 -6.04
N ARG A 153 -12.08 -29.32 -7.19
CA ARG A 153 -12.05 -28.66 -8.49
C ARG A 153 -13.39 -28.04 -8.82
N GLY A 154 -13.54 -26.73 -8.50
CA GLY A 154 -14.35 -25.91 -9.39
C GLY A 154 -13.58 -25.66 -10.70
N PRO A 155 -14.15 -24.96 -11.69
CA PRO A 155 -13.42 -24.59 -12.88
C PRO A 155 -12.18 -23.77 -12.48
N ILE A 156 -11.00 -24.29 -12.83
CA ILE A 156 -9.72 -23.59 -12.69
C ILE A 156 -9.28 -23.28 -14.11
N GLU A 157 -9.42 -22.02 -14.48
CA GLU A 157 -8.98 -21.55 -15.78
C GLU A 157 -7.45 -21.33 -15.81
N PRO A 158 -6.78 -21.63 -16.93
CA PRO A 158 -5.38 -21.24 -17.10
C PRO A 158 -5.21 -19.74 -17.03
N LEU A 159 -4.16 -19.25 -16.35
CA LEU A 159 -3.88 -17.82 -16.29
C LEU A 159 -3.69 -17.18 -17.67
N ALA A 160 -3.13 -17.94 -18.61
CA ALA A 160 -2.92 -17.49 -19.99
C ALA A 160 -4.21 -17.22 -20.79
N SER A 161 -5.36 -17.73 -20.32
CA SER A 161 -6.68 -17.42 -20.90
C SER A 161 -7.39 -16.27 -20.20
N GLN A 162 -6.81 -15.70 -19.14
CA GLN A 162 -7.45 -14.68 -18.30
C GLN A 162 -6.90 -13.28 -18.56
N THR A 163 -7.77 -12.32 -18.36
CA THR A 163 -7.44 -10.89 -18.41
C THR A 163 -7.27 -10.33 -17.01
N LEU A 164 -6.10 -9.74 -16.74
CA LEU A 164 -5.82 -8.99 -15.52
C LEU A 164 -6.11 -7.50 -15.74
N GLY A 165 -7.07 -6.96 -15.04
CA GLY A 165 -7.37 -5.54 -14.98
C GLY A 165 -6.63 -4.85 -13.84
N ILE A 166 -5.81 -3.84 -14.15
CA ILE A 166 -5.03 -3.07 -13.18
C ILE A 166 -5.60 -1.66 -13.08
N VAL A 167 -6.18 -1.33 -11.93
CA VAL A 167 -6.69 0.02 -11.64
C VAL A 167 -5.61 0.81 -10.89
N GLY A 168 -5.08 1.85 -11.53
CA GLY A 168 -3.89 2.58 -11.09
C GLY A 168 -2.60 1.96 -11.63
N PHE A 169 -1.96 2.62 -12.59
CA PHE A 169 -0.78 2.11 -13.30
C PHE A 169 0.51 2.85 -12.93
N GLY A 170 0.60 3.24 -11.63
CA GLY A 170 1.79 3.82 -11.03
C GLY A 170 2.92 2.79 -10.81
N ARG A 171 3.78 3.01 -9.80
CA ARG A 171 4.92 2.13 -9.50
C ARG A 171 4.50 0.69 -9.24
N ILE A 172 3.49 0.48 -8.39
CA ILE A 172 3.02 -0.86 -8.01
C ILE A 172 2.32 -1.53 -9.19
N GLY A 173 1.34 -0.86 -9.83
CA GLY A 173 0.61 -1.41 -10.98
C GLY A 173 1.54 -1.83 -12.12
N THR A 174 2.54 -1.02 -12.45
CA THR A 174 3.58 -1.36 -13.44
C THR A 174 4.39 -2.59 -13.01
N SER A 175 4.72 -2.68 -11.71
CA SER A 175 5.50 -3.80 -11.16
C SER A 175 4.69 -5.11 -11.16
N VAL A 176 3.38 -5.04 -10.92
CA VAL A 176 2.44 -6.18 -11.04
C VAL A 176 2.33 -6.63 -12.49
N ALA A 177 2.14 -5.70 -13.44
CA ALA A 177 2.07 -6.03 -14.86
C ALA A 177 3.32 -6.78 -15.34
N ALA A 178 4.51 -6.28 -14.98
CA ALA A 178 5.78 -6.91 -15.34
C ALA A 178 5.90 -8.35 -14.82
N ARG A 179 5.33 -8.63 -13.64
CA ARG A 179 5.32 -9.98 -13.04
C ARG A 179 4.23 -10.88 -13.63
N ALA A 180 3.09 -10.33 -14.01
CA ALA A 180 1.96 -11.09 -14.58
C ALA A 180 2.20 -11.47 -16.04
N THR A 181 2.95 -10.68 -16.81
CA THR A 181 3.26 -10.93 -18.23
C THR A 181 3.84 -12.34 -18.48
N PRO A 182 4.83 -12.85 -17.73
CA PRO A 182 5.38 -14.19 -17.94
C PRO A 182 4.38 -15.34 -17.74
N PHE A 183 3.25 -15.11 -17.07
CA PHE A 183 2.17 -16.10 -16.95
C PHE A 183 1.25 -16.15 -18.17
N GLY A 184 1.51 -15.31 -19.18
CA GLY A 184 0.75 -15.27 -20.43
C GLY A 184 -0.60 -14.58 -20.34
N MET A 185 -0.89 -13.87 -19.22
CA MET A 185 -2.15 -13.14 -19.04
C MET A 185 -2.26 -11.99 -20.05
N THR A 186 -3.48 -11.73 -20.52
CA THR A 186 -3.81 -10.43 -21.14
C THR A 186 -3.87 -9.39 -20.03
N ILE A 187 -3.19 -8.24 -20.22
CA ILE A 187 -3.16 -7.18 -19.18
C ILE A 187 -3.76 -5.92 -19.76
N VAL A 188 -4.77 -5.39 -19.07
CA VAL A 188 -5.37 -4.08 -19.35
C VAL A 188 -5.21 -3.18 -18.13
N ALA A 189 -5.03 -1.88 -18.34
CA ALA A 189 -4.86 -0.93 -17.24
C ALA A 189 -5.67 0.34 -17.45
N ALA A 190 -6.21 0.85 -16.34
CA ALA A 190 -6.92 2.13 -16.28
C ALA A 190 -6.22 3.04 -15.26
N ASP A 191 -5.73 4.19 -15.74
CA ASP A 191 -5.16 5.26 -14.90
C ASP A 191 -5.47 6.61 -15.54
N PRO A 192 -6.32 7.46 -14.91
CA PRO A 192 -6.70 8.75 -15.49
C PRO A 192 -5.58 9.79 -15.46
N HIS A 193 -4.50 9.55 -14.69
CA HIS A 193 -3.38 10.47 -14.54
C HIS A 193 -2.20 10.15 -15.48
N LEU A 194 -2.29 9.05 -16.23
CA LEU A 194 -1.27 8.65 -17.21
C LEU A 194 -1.84 8.76 -18.63
N PRO A 195 -1.07 9.31 -19.57
CA PRO A 195 -1.45 9.26 -20.98
C PRO A 195 -1.44 7.79 -21.47
N PRO A 196 -2.38 7.40 -22.35
CA PRO A 196 -2.49 6.04 -22.88
C PRO A 196 -1.16 5.50 -23.45
N GLU A 197 -0.38 6.34 -24.08
CA GLU A 197 0.91 6.01 -24.69
C GLU A 197 1.93 5.58 -23.64
N ALA A 198 1.87 6.13 -22.43
CA ALA A 198 2.78 5.77 -21.33
C ALA A 198 2.46 4.36 -20.76
N ILE A 199 1.20 3.95 -20.82
CA ILE A 199 0.77 2.60 -20.46
C ILE A 199 1.18 1.64 -21.56
N ALA A 200 0.86 1.96 -22.82
CA ALA A 200 1.17 1.15 -23.99
C ALA A 200 2.68 0.92 -24.17
N ALA A 201 3.51 1.92 -23.87
CA ALA A 201 4.97 1.80 -23.90
C ALA A 201 5.53 0.74 -22.95
N ARG A 202 4.74 0.30 -21.97
CA ARG A 202 5.08 -0.79 -21.03
C ARG A 202 4.49 -2.15 -21.43
N GLY A 203 3.93 -2.25 -22.65
CA GLY A 203 3.35 -3.49 -23.18
C GLY A 203 1.99 -3.86 -22.60
N VAL A 204 1.27 -2.87 -22.04
CA VAL A 204 -0.05 -3.04 -21.45
C VAL A 204 -1.08 -2.22 -22.24
N GLU A 205 -2.27 -2.76 -22.45
CA GLU A 205 -3.34 -2.09 -23.17
C GLU A 205 -4.02 -1.06 -22.25
N PRO A 206 -4.02 0.24 -22.60
CA PRO A 206 -4.75 1.26 -21.87
C PRO A 206 -6.23 1.19 -22.20
N VAL A 207 -7.08 1.18 -21.18
CA VAL A 207 -8.54 1.14 -21.31
C VAL A 207 -9.21 2.09 -20.32
N SER A 208 -10.49 2.39 -20.52
CA SER A 208 -11.31 3.05 -19.51
C SER A 208 -11.59 2.12 -18.32
N LEU A 209 -11.90 2.67 -17.14
CA LEU A 209 -12.30 1.86 -15.97
C LEU A 209 -13.52 0.98 -16.28
N GLY A 210 -14.51 1.50 -17.01
CA GLY A 210 -15.69 0.74 -17.41
C GLY A 210 -15.33 -0.46 -18.28
N GLU A 211 -14.52 -0.25 -19.31
CA GLU A 211 -14.04 -1.30 -20.19
C GLU A 211 -13.15 -2.33 -19.47
N LEU A 212 -12.31 -1.86 -18.53
CA LEU A 212 -11.51 -2.75 -17.69
C LEU A 212 -12.41 -3.72 -16.91
N LEU A 213 -13.46 -3.20 -16.25
CA LEU A 213 -14.36 -4.01 -15.43
C LEU A 213 -15.18 -5.01 -16.26
N GLU A 214 -15.50 -4.67 -17.52
CA GLU A 214 -16.23 -5.57 -18.43
C GLU A 214 -15.34 -6.70 -18.97
N ARG A 215 -14.02 -6.44 -19.14
CA ARG A 215 -13.09 -7.38 -19.78
C ARG A 215 -12.26 -8.21 -18.81
N ALA A 216 -12.08 -7.72 -17.58
CA ALA A 216 -11.18 -8.36 -16.63
C ALA A 216 -11.84 -9.57 -15.95
N ASP A 217 -11.11 -10.68 -15.91
CA ASP A 217 -11.42 -11.84 -15.08
C ASP A 217 -10.92 -11.65 -13.65
N ILE A 218 -9.81 -10.93 -13.50
CA ILE A 218 -9.19 -10.58 -12.22
C ILE A 218 -8.92 -9.10 -12.20
N VAL A 219 -9.33 -8.41 -11.13
CA VAL A 219 -9.08 -6.97 -10.94
C VAL A 219 -8.18 -6.75 -9.74
N THR A 220 -7.15 -5.93 -9.91
CA THR A 220 -6.23 -5.51 -8.83
C THR A 220 -6.17 -3.99 -8.75
N LEU A 221 -6.23 -3.45 -7.51
CA LEU A 221 -6.29 -2.01 -7.26
C LEU A 221 -4.95 -1.52 -6.72
N HIS A 222 -4.36 -0.53 -7.39
CA HIS A 222 -3.10 0.10 -7.02
C HIS A 222 -3.17 1.63 -7.12
N CYS A 223 -4.37 2.18 -7.03
CA CYS A 223 -4.62 3.61 -6.96
C CYS A 223 -4.65 4.09 -5.49
N PRO A 224 -4.28 5.35 -5.20
CA PRO A 224 -4.43 5.93 -3.88
C PRO A 224 -5.92 6.10 -3.50
N LEU A 225 -6.20 6.21 -2.21
CA LEU A 225 -7.53 6.61 -1.73
C LEU A 225 -7.68 8.14 -1.86
N THR A 226 -8.57 8.55 -2.74
CA THR A 226 -8.94 9.95 -2.98
C THR A 226 -10.46 10.06 -3.04
N PRO A 227 -11.05 11.26 -3.05
CA PRO A 227 -12.49 11.42 -3.30
C PRO A 227 -12.96 10.71 -4.57
N ASP A 228 -12.17 10.70 -5.64
CA ASP A 228 -12.52 10.08 -6.93
C ASP A 228 -12.39 8.55 -6.91
N THR A 229 -11.53 8.00 -6.07
CA THR A 229 -11.35 6.55 -5.93
C THR A 229 -12.10 5.94 -4.75
N HIS A 230 -12.70 6.79 -3.90
CA HIS A 230 -13.54 6.34 -2.80
C HIS A 230 -14.73 5.53 -3.33
N HIS A 231 -14.92 4.32 -2.82
CA HIS A 231 -15.93 3.38 -3.31
C HIS A 231 -15.83 3.02 -4.81
N ILE A 232 -14.63 3.04 -5.39
CA ILE A 232 -14.41 2.58 -6.77
C ILE A 232 -14.87 1.12 -6.96
N VAL A 233 -14.76 0.30 -5.90
CA VAL A 233 -15.41 -1.02 -5.81
C VAL A 233 -16.73 -0.86 -5.07
N ASN A 234 -17.82 -1.09 -5.77
CA ASN A 234 -19.19 -0.99 -5.27
C ASN A 234 -20.09 -2.02 -5.98
N ALA A 235 -21.37 -2.09 -5.59
CA ALA A 235 -22.31 -3.06 -6.17
C ALA A 235 -22.40 -2.97 -7.71
N ARG A 236 -22.29 -1.76 -8.28
CA ARG A 236 -22.36 -1.56 -9.73
C ARG A 236 -21.06 -2.03 -10.41
N SER A 237 -19.90 -1.68 -9.88
CA SER A 237 -18.62 -2.14 -10.43
C SER A 237 -18.45 -3.65 -10.31
N ILE A 238 -18.91 -4.26 -9.20
CA ILE A 238 -18.91 -5.72 -9.04
C ILE A 238 -19.84 -6.39 -10.04
N ALA A 239 -21.03 -5.84 -10.28
CA ALA A 239 -21.98 -6.40 -11.25
C ALA A 239 -21.49 -6.28 -12.71
N ALA A 240 -20.56 -5.39 -13.02
CA ALA A 240 -19.98 -5.23 -14.35
C ALA A 240 -18.88 -6.27 -14.63
N VAL A 241 -18.29 -6.86 -13.62
CA VAL A 241 -17.27 -7.93 -13.77
C VAL A 241 -17.96 -9.25 -14.07
N THR A 242 -17.75 -9.81 -15.26
CA THR A 242 -18.51 -10.95 -15.79
C THR A 242 -18.10 -12.31 -15.20
N SER A 243 -16.90 -12.43 -14.62
CA SER A 243 -16.48 -13.63 -13.87
C SER A 243 -15.64 -13.18 -12.67
N VAL A 244 -16.16 -13.33 -11.46
CA VAL A 244 -15.60 -12.65 -10.29
C VAL A 244 -14.55 -13.47 -9.56
N THR A 245 -13.32 -13.02 -9.56
CA THR A 245 -12.47 -13.13 -8.40
C THR A 245 -11.87 -11.73 -8.11
N PRO A 246 -12.63 -10.83 -7.48
CA PRO A 246 -12.08 -9.51 -7.15
C PRO A 246 -11.00 -9.66 -6.07
N LEU A 247 -9.80 -9.19 -6.35
CA LEU A 247 -8.74 -9.04 -5.39
C LEU A 247 -8.46 -7.56 -5.21
N ALA A 248 -8.86 -6.99 -4.09
CA ALA A 248 -8.41 -5.68 -3.67
C ALA A 248 -7.19 -5.85 -2.76
N VAL A 249 -6.02 -5.41 -3.21
CA VAL A 249 -4.85 -5.25 -2.37
C VAL A 249 -4.69 -3.74 -2.12
N ARG A 250 -4.79 -3.34 -0.88
CA ARG A 250 -4.53 -1.99 -0.40
C ARG A 250 -3.12 -1.89 0.14
#